data_7c36e84fde2c4a3b24bb8bf20c04a424
#
_entry.id   7c36e84fde2c4a3b24bb8bf20c04a424
#
_cell.length_a   1.000
_cell.length_b   1.000
_cell.length_c   1.000
_cell.angle_alpha   90.00
_cell.angle_beta   90.00
_cell.angle_gamma   90.00
#
_symmetry.space_group_name_H-M   'P 1'
#
loop_
_entity.id
_entity.type
_entity.pdbx_description
1 polymer ?
#
loop_
_entity_poly.entity_id
_entity_poly.type
_entity_poly.pdbx_seq_one_letter_code
_entity_poly.pdbx_strand_id
1 'polypeptide(L)'
;PHVTPKAKSVIWFFMNGGTSHLESFDPKPALNQYAGKTIDESPYKKQVLDSPFYRKNVRDFSGVPRDLMPKLYPLQVGYRKRGQSGIEVSDWFPHVGSCIDEIAVVRSMWTTDNDHAAQLQFHTGRHIFDGFYPSIGSWVHYGLGSLNENLPQFVVMGTPPGDCCGGVGAHDGSYLGPEHSGVRMTINPNNPLVFGSPGNKVSRKERRHQLDLL
;
A
#
# COMPACT_ATOMS: atom_id res chain seq x y z
N PRO A 1 7.53 -6.43 22.94
CA PRO A 1 8.32 -6.01 21.75
C PRO A 1 9.78 -6.41 21.95
N HIS A 2 10.44 -6.82 20.86
CA HIS A 2 11.85 -7.23 20.88
C HIS A 2 12.80 -6.03 21.03
N VAL A 3 12.29 -4.84 20.80
CA VAL A 3 12.98 -3.55 20.98
C VAL A 3 12.03 -2.55 21.64
N THR A 4 12.59 -1.62 22.40
CA THR A 4 11.79 -0.55 23.00
C THR A 4 11.24 0.36 21.91
N PRO A 5 9.91 0.54 21.80
CA PRO A 5 9.32 1.43 20.82
C PRO A 5 9.77 2.87 21.03
N LYS A 6 10.20 3.53 19.95
CA LYS A 6 10.59 4.95 19.97
C LYS A 6 9.68 5.82 19.10
N ALA A 7 8.97 5.22 18.16
CA ALA A 7 8.08 5.94 17.25
C ALA A 7 6.84 6.42 18.02
N LYS A 8 6.48 7.69 17.81
CA LYS A 8 5.28 8.33 18.37
C LYS A 8 4.13 8.37 17.36
N SER A 9 4.46 8.28 16.08
CA SER A 9 3.50 8.34 14.97
C SER A 9 3.94 7.42 13.85
N VAL A 10 2.99 6.91 13.10
CA VAL A 10 3.21 6.10 11.91
C VAL A 10 2.56 6.80 10.73
N ILE A 11 3.32 6.98 9.66
CA ILE A 11 2.81 7.44 8.37
C ILE A 11 2.98 6.31 7.37
N TRP A 12 1.88 5.87 6.78
CA TRP A 12 1.84 4.84 5.76
C TRP A 12 1.61 5.47 4.39
N PHE A 13 2.64 5.48 3.55
CA PHE A 13 2.51 5.90 2.15
C PHE A 13 2.24 4.68 1.28
N PHE A 14 1.04 4.58 0.77
CA PHE A 14 0.66 3.50 -0.13
C PHE A 14 0.46 4.03 -1.55
N MET A 15 1.27 3.55 -2.47
CA MET A 15 1.17 3.89 -3.90
C MET A 15 0.12 2.99 -4.55
N ASN A 16 -1.10 3.51 -4.62
CA ASN A 16 -2.24 2.80 -5.19
C ASN A 16 -1.99 2.42 -6.66
N GLY A 17 -2.37 1.22 -7.04
CA GLY A 17 -2.14 0.69 -8.38
C GLY A 17 -0.83 -0.08 -8.56
N GLY A 18 0.02 -0.09 -7.55
CA GLY A 18 1.27 -0.85 -7.52
C GLY A 18 2.39 -0.18 -8.33
N THR A 19 3.44 0.24 -7.66
CA THR A 19 4.66 0.69 -8.33
C THR A 19 5.50 -0.52 -8.69
N SER A 20 5.97 -0.57 -9.94
CA SER A 20 6.92 -1.62 -10.36
C SER A 20 8.17 -1.58 -9.48
N HIS A 21 8.48 -2.67 -8.80
CA HIS A 21 9.71 -2.76 -8.01
C HIS A 21 10.96 -2.67 -8.91
N LEU A 22 10.85 -3.19 -10.14
CA LEU A 22 11.91 -3.13 -11.14
C LEU A 22 12.22 -1.71 -11.59
N GLU A 23 11.22 -0.82 -11.57
CA GLU A 23 11.33 0.57 -12.00
C GLU A 23 11.43 1.54 -10.82
N SER A 24 11.70 1.03 -9.61
CA SER A 24 11.84 1.86 -8.40
C SER A 24 13.15 1.61 -7.65
N PHE A 25 13.27 0.52 -6.89
CA PHE A 25 14.39 0.27 -5.99
C PHE A 25 15.10 -1.07 -6.19
N ASP A 26 14.62 -1.90 -7.12
CA ASP A 26 15.14 -3.25 -7.33
C ASP A 26 15.41 -3.54 -8.82
N PRO A 27 16.34 -2.80 -9.46
CA PRO A 27 16.66 -3.01 -10.86
C PRO A 27 17.21 -4.41 -11.10
N LYS A 28 16.83 -5.00 -12.23
CA LYS A 28 17.32 -6.29 -12.69
C LYS A 28 18.11 -6.11 -14.00
N PRO A 29 19.42 -5.89 -13.96
CA PRO A 29 20.23 -5.65 -15.16
C PRO A 29 20.13 -6.76 -16.22
N ALA A 30 19.79 -7.98 -15.80
CA ALA A 30 19.53 -9.09 -16.71
C ALA A 30 18.40 -8.80 -17.70
N LEU A 31 17.43 -7.95 -17.36
CA LEU A 31 16.38 -7.54 -18.29
C LEU A 31 16.96 -6.80 -19.51
N ASN A 32 17.94 -5.95 -19.30
CA ASN A 32 18.62 -5.26 -20.40
C ASN A 32 19.44 -6.25 -21.25
N GLN A 33 20.09 -7.22 -20.61
CA GLN A 33 20.92 -8.22 -21.29
C GLN A 33 20.10 -9.14 -22.19
N TYR A 34 18.89 -9.49 -21.75
CA TYR A 34 18.02 -10.42 -22.47
C TYR A 34 16.83 -9.74 -23.15
N ALA A 35 16.87 -8.42 -23.29
CA ALA A 35 15.84 -7.65 -23.95
C ALA A 35 15.55 -8.17 -25.38
N GLY A 36 14.26 -8.28 -25.70
CA GLY A 36 13.77 -8.78 -27.00
C GLY A 36 13.76 -10.30 -27.16
N LYS A 37 14.39 -11.05 -26.23
CA LYS A 37 14.36 -12.52 -26.20
C LYS A 37 13.12 -13.02 -25.46
N THR A 38 12.74 -14.26 -25.74
CA THR A 38 11.75 -14.98 -24.94
C THR A 38 12.38 -15.51 -23.66
N ILE A 39 11.54 -15.90 -22.68
CA ILE A 39 12.06 -16.55 -21.46
C ILE A 39 12.79 -17.85 -21.79
N ASP A 40 12.37 -18.54 -22.84
CA ASP A 40 12.97 -19.81 -23.30
C ASP A 40 14.41 -19.63 -23.79
N GLU A 41 14.73 -18.45 -24.32
CA GLU A 41 16.06 -18.08 -24.80
C GLU A 41 16.96 -17.51 -23.69
N SER A 42 16.44 -17.46 -22.45
CA SER A 42 17.19 -16.98 -21.29
C SER A 42 17.64 -18.13 -20.40
N PRO A 43 18.73 -17.98 -19.62
CA PRO A 43 19.16 -18.99 -18.66
C PRO A 43 18.19 -19.13 -17.48
N TYR A 44 17.20 -18.25 -17.35
CA TYR A 44 16.28 -18.19 -16.22
C TYR A 44 14.98 -18.98 -16.43
N LYS A 45 14.80 -19.60 -17.63
CA LYS A 45 13.60 -20.39 -17.95
C LYS A 45 13.18 -21.33 -16.82
N LYS A 46 14.09 -22.19 -16.39
CA LYS A 46 13.81 -23.18 -15.34
C LYS A 46 13.43 -22.51 -14.02
N GLN A 47 14.17 -21.49 -13.61
CA GLN A 47 13.93 -20.79 -12.36
C GLN A 47 12.54 -20.11 -12.33
N VAL A 48 12.12 -19.55 -13.47
CA VAL A 48 10.81 -18.89 -13.58
C VAL A 48 9.67 -19.90 -13.65
N LEU A 49 9.79 -20.91 -14.54
CA LEU A 49 8.70 -21.85 -14.78
C LEU A 49 8.52 -22.87 -13.64
N ASP A 50 9.61 -23.24 -12.95
CA ASP A 50 9.57 -24.13 -11.79
C ASP A 50 9.31 -23.40 -10.49
N SER A 51 9.24 -22.07 -10.51
CA SER A 51 8.96 -21.28 -9.32
C SER A 51 7.60 -21.67 -8.72
N PRO A 52 7.54 -21.93 -7.41
CA PRO A 52 6.28 -22.24 -6.74
C PRO A 52 5.29 -21.05 -6.79
N PHE A 53 5.81 -19.85 -7.08
CA PHE A 53 5.01 -18.62 -7.21
C PHE A 53 4.50 -18.40 -8.64
N TYR A 54 4.99 -19.17 -9.62
CA TYR A 54 4.51 -19.07 -10.98
C TYR A 54 3.23 -19.89 -11.16
N ARG A 55 2.10 -19.22 -11.37
CA ARG A 55 0.75 -19.79 -11.64
C ARG A 55 0.13 -20.70 -10.56
N LYS A 56 0.91 -21.39 -9.73
CA LYS A 56 0.37 -22.44 -8.86
C LYS A 56 -0.20 -21.98 -7.53
N ASN A 57 0.31 -20.87 -6.99
CA ASN A 57 -0.04 -20.39 -5.65
C ASN A 57 -0.69 -19.00 -5.66
N VAL A 58 -0.99 -18.49 -6.83
CA VAL A 58 -1.65 -17.19 -6.96
C VAL A 58 -3.16 -17.37 -6.86
N ARG A 59 -3.77 -16.71 -5.91
CA ARG A 59 -5.22 -16.60 -5.77
C ARG A 59 -5.65 -15.42 -6.63
N ASP A 60 -6.08 -15.70 -7.86
CA ASP A 60 -6.47 -14.66 -8.81
C ASP A 60 -7.91 -14.22 -8.57
N PHE A 61 -8.07 -12.97 -8.17
CA PHE A 61 -9.39 -12.35 -7.96
C PHE A 61 -10.14 -12.13 -9.28
N SER A 62 -9.42 -11.78 -10.33
CA SER A 62 -10.06 -11.45 -11.63
C SER A 62 -10.52 -12.69 -12.41
N GLY A 63 -9.97 -13.87 -12.10
CA GLY A 63 -10.19 -15.07 -12.90
C GLY A 63 -9.63 -14.98 -14.33
N VAL A 64 -8.89 -13.92 -14.65
CA VAL A 64 -8.30 -13.71 -15.97
C VAL A 64 -6.94 -14.40 -16.01
N PRO A 65 -6.74 -15.37 -16.91
CA PRO A 65 -5.42 -15.98 -17.09
C PRO A 65 -4.39 -14.93 -17.46
N ARG A 66 -3.28 -14.90 -16.71
CA ARG A 66 -2.16 -13.98 -16.98
C ARG A 66 -1.00 -14.79 -17.52
N ASP A 67 -0.77 -14.62 -18.80
CA ASP A 67 0.36 -15.23 -19.46
C ASP A 67 1.60 -14.37 -19.32
N LEU A 68 2.77 -15.02 -19.34
CA LEU A 68 4.02 -14.29 -19.46
C LEU A 68 4.04 -13.52 -20.79
N MET A 69 4.58 -12.31 -20.72
CA MET A 69 4.84 -11.56 -21.94
C MET A 69 5.76 -12.37 -22.84
N PRO A 70 5.49 -12.42 -24.16
CA PRO A 70 6.24 -13.27 -25.06
C PRO A 70 7.72 -12.87 -25.17
N LYS A 71 8.04 -11.61 -24.89
CA LYS A 71 9.40 -11.10 -24.93
C LYS A 71 9.74 -10.37 -23.63
N LEU A 72 11.01 -10.49 -23.23
CA LEU A 72 11.58 -9.74 -22.12
C LEU A 72 11.78 -8.27 -22.54
N TYR A 73 11.34 -7.36 -21.69
CA TYR A 73 11.54 -5.93 -21.88
C TYR A 73 12.76 -5.45 -21.10
N PRO A 74 13.54 -4.50 -21.62
CA PRO A 74 14.58 -3.86 -20.86
C PRO A 74 13.98 -2.97 -19.76
N LEU A 75 14.80 -2.59 -18.78
CA LEU A 75 14.44 -1.54 -17.83
C LEU A 75 14.14 -0.25 -18.62
N GLN A 76 13.00 0.39 -18.26
CA GLN A 76 12.49 1.56 -18.98
C GLN A 76 13.05 2.87 -18.44
N VAL A 77 13.64 2.85 -17.26
CA VAL A 77 14.19 4.02 -16.57
C VAL A 77 15.65 3.84 -16.23
N GLY A 78 16.34 4.95 -16.09
CA GLY A 78 17.71 4.98 -15.58
C GLY A 78 17.77 4.72 -14.07
N TYR A 79 18.89 4.20 -13.63
CA TYR A 79 19.22 3.95 -12.23
C TYR A 79 20.58 4.53 -11.91
N ARG A 80 20.70 5.01 -10.67
CA ARG A 80 22.01 5.38 -10.15
C ARG A 80 22.12 5.06 -8.67
N LYS A 81 23.34 4.78 -8.25
CA LYS A 81 23.67 4.67 -6.83
C LYS A 81 23.51 6.01 -6.15
N ARG A 82 22.84 6.01 -5.01
CA ARG A 82 22.53 7.20 -4.23
C ARG A 82 23.04 7.05 -2.81
N GLY A 83 23.30 8.20 -2.18
CA GLY A 83 23.79 8.26 -0.81
C GLY A 83 25.13 7.58 -0.59
N GLN A 84 25.52 7.49 0.67
CA GLN A 84 26.72 6.73 1.11
C GLN A 84 26.49 5.23 1.09
N SER A 85 25.24 4.80 1.30
CA SER A 85 24.81 3.41 1.23
C SER A 85 24.98 2.79 -0.16
N GLY A 86 25.01 3.63 -1.22
CA GLY A 86 25.16 3.18 -2.59
C GLY A 86 23.96 2.37 -3.11
N ILE A 87 22.79 2.52 -2.50
CA ILE A 87 21.57 1.88 -2.95
C ILE A 87 21.16 2.44 -4.31
N GLU A 88 20.84 1.54 -5.24
CA GLU A 88 20.35 1.90 -6.55
C GLU A 88 18.92 2.36 -6.47
N VAL A 89 18.66 3.57 -6.96
CA VAL A 89 17.34 4.20 -7.00
C VAL A 89 17.08 4.67 -8.42
N SER A 90 15.88 4.42 -8.90
CA SER A 90 15.40 4.86 -10.19
C SER A 90 15.38 6.39 -10.29
N ASP A 91 15.59 6.90 -11.50
CA ASP A 91 15.54 8.33 -11.78
C ASP A 91 14.13 8.94 -11.62
N TRP A 92 13.09 8.11 -11.47
CA TRP A 92 11.75 8.58 -11.13
C TRP A 92 11.59 8.99 -9.66
N PHE A 93 12.50 8.57 -8.78
CA PHE A 93 12.46 8.85 -7.35
C PHE A 93 13.61 9.73 -6.87
N PRO A 94 13.84 10.94 -7.48
CA PRO A 94 15.00 11.76 -7.14
C PRO A 94 14.98 12.24 -5.69
N HIS A 95 13.82 12.59 -5.17
CA HIS A 95 13.68 13.09 -3.78
C HIS A 95 13.84 11.97 -2.76
N VAL A 96 13.29 10.78 -3.01
CA VAL A 96 13.54 9.61 -2.16
C VAL A 96 15.01 9.23 -2.21
N GLY A 97 15.62 9.29 -3.39
CA GLY A 97 17.04 9.05 -3.57
C GLY A 97 17.95 10.03 -2.83
N SER A 98 17.49 11.25 -2.53
CA SER A 98 18.27 12.22 -1.76
C SER A 98 18.32 11.93 -0.26
N CYS A 99 17.39 11.14 0.26
CA CYS A 99 17.33 10.70 1.66
C CYS A 99 17.48 9.18 1.82
N ILE A 100 18.07 8.50 0.84
CA ILE A 100 18.12 7.04 0.80
C ILE A 100 18.92 6.44 1.97
N ASP A 101 19.88 7.15 2.52
CA ASP A 101 20.68 6.70 3.65
C ASP A 101 19.88 6.62 4.96
N GLU A 102 18.72 7.29 5.01
CA GLU A 102 17.79 7.25 6.13
C GLU A 102 16.68 6.21 5.96
N ILE A 103 16.70 5.46 4.83
CA ILE A 103 15.63 4.53 4.44
C ILE A 103 16.14 3.11 4.42
N ALA A 104 15.41 2.20 5.07
CA ALA A 104 15.62 0.76 4.94
C ALA A 104 14.84 0.23 3.72
N VAL A 105 15.56 -0.26 2.71
CA VAL A 105 14.97 -0.85 1.50
C VAL A 105 14.90 -2.37 1.63
N VAL A 106 13.68 -2.92 1.67
CA VAL A 106 13.45 -4.36 1.75
C VAL A 106 12.99 -4.88 0.39
N ARG A 107 13.92 -5.49 -0.36
CA ARG A 107 13.68 -6.00 -1.72
C ARG A 107 13.10 -7.40 -1.77
N SER A 108 13.05 -8.11 -0.65
CA SER A 108 12.62 -9.52 -0.55
C SER A 108 11.14 -9.67 -0.20
N MET A 109 10.35 -8.60 -0.24
CA MET A 109 8.91 -8.66 0.02
C MET A 109 8.20 -9.32 -1.16
N TRP A 110 7.21 -10.15 -0.84
CA TRP A 110 6.36 -10.82 -1.83
C TRP A 110 4.93 -10.97 -1.30
N THR A 111 3.99 -11.20 -2.19
CA THR A 111 2.59 -11.47 -1.86
C THR A 111 2.07 -12.65 -2.68
N THR A 112 1.00 -13.27 -2.21
CA THR A 112 0.37 -14.42 -2.90
C THR A 112 -0.56 -14.01 -4.04
N ASP A 113 -0.89 -12.72 -4.11
CA ASP A 113 -1.80 -12.18 -5.12
C ASP A 113 -1.04 -11.31 -6.13
N ASN A 114 -1.41 -11.40 -7.38
CA ASN A 114 -0.83 -10.63 -8.48
C ASN A 114 -1.83 -9.65 -9.10
N ASP A 115 -2.97 -9.44 -8.46
CA ASP A 115 -4.06 -8.60 -8.91
C ASP A 115 -4.30 -7.40 -7.98
N HIS A 116 -5.27 -6.58 -8.31
CA HIS A 116 -5.72 -5.44 -7.50
C HIS A 116 -6.12 -5.83 -6.08
N ALA A 117 -6.64 -7.04 -5.88
CA ALA A 117 -6.93 -7.60 -4.55
C ALA A 117 -5.71 -7.68 -3.62
N ALA A 118 -4.49 -7.73 -4.18
CA ALA A 118 -3.26 -7.63 -3.40
C ALA A 118 -3.14 -6.30 -2.64
N GLN A 119 -3.79 -5.24 -3.09
CA GLN A 119 -3.81 -3.96 -2.38
C GLN A 119 -4.48 -4.10 -1.02
N LEU A 120 -5.62 -4.81 -0.94
CA LEU A 120 -6.24 -5.12 0.35
C LEU A 120 -5.31 -5.94 1.25
N GLN A 121 -4.58 -6.89 0.67
CA GLN A 121 -3.63 -7.72 1.41
C GLN A 121 -2.50 -6.89 2.02
N PHE A 122 -2.02 -5.84 1.36
CA PHE A 122 -1.05 -4.91 1.94
C PHE A 122 -1.61 -4.12 3.12
N HIS A 123 -2.90 -3.81 3.11
CA HIS A 123 -3.54 -3.06 4.20
C HIS A 123 -3.94 -3.93 5.38
N THR A 124 -4.32 -5.19 5.16
CA THR A 124 -4.92 -6.07 6.18
C THR A 124 -4.08 -7.29 6.51
N GLY A 125 -3.09 -7.62 5.67
CA GLY A 125 -2.33 -8.88 5.78
C GLY A 125 -3.13 -10.10 5.33
N ARG A 126 -4.34 -9.93 4.76
CA ARG A 126 -5.25 -11.01 4.36
C ARG A 126 -5.73 -10.84 2.94
N HIS A 127 -5.91 -11.96 2.26
CA HIS A 127 -6.47 -11.98 0.92
C HIS A 127 -7.95 -11.57 0.94
N ILE A 128 -8.43 -10.93 -0.13
CA ILE A 128 -9.82 -10.47 -0.24
C ILE A 128 -10.86 -11.58 -0.03
N PHE A 129 -10.53 -12.82 -0.37
CA PHE A 129 -11.42 -13.98 -0.16
C PHE A 129 -11.39 -14.55 1.25
N ASP A 130 -10.53 -14.05 2.13
CA ASP A 130 -10.44 -14.56 3.50
C ASP A 130 -11.48 -13.91 4.43
N GLY A 131 -12.19 -12.89 3.96
CA GLY A 131 -13.20 -12.15 4.71
C GLY A 131 -12.75 -10.75 5.09
N PHE A 132 -13.43 -10.17 6.08
CA PHE A 132 -13.16 -8.80 6.54
C PHE A 132 -12.22 -8.80 7.75
N TYR A 133 -11.11 -8.11 7.60
CA TYR A 133 -10.08 -8.00 8.63
C TYR A 133 -9.70 -6.54 8.87
N PRO A 134 -9.32 -6.21 10.13
CA PRO A 134 -8.88 -4.85 10.43
C PRO A 134 -7.64 -4.47 9.63
N SER A 135 -7.60 -3.20 9.25
CA SER A 135 -6.42 -2.66 8.57
C SER A 135 -5.25 -2.47 9.52
N ILE A 136 -4.04 -2.30 8.97
CA ILE A 136 -2.83 -2.03 9.77
C ILE A 136 -3.01 -0.79 10.66
N GLY A 137 -3.67 0.27 10.14
CA GLY A 137 -3.95 1.48 10.94
C GLY A 137 -4.90 1.20 12.08
N SER A 138 -5.91 0.34 11.87
CA SER A 138 -6.84 -0.10 12.91
C SER A 138 -6.14 -0.87 14.02
N TRP A 139 -5.23 -1.77 13.67
CA TRP A 139 -4.41 -2.50 14.63
C TRP A 139 -3.47 -1.59 15.44
N VAL A 140 -2.87 -0.59 14.77
CA VAL A 140 -2.03 0.41 15.44
C VAL A 140 -2.86 1.20 16.45
N HIS A 141 -4.04 1.67 16.04
CA HIS A 141 -4.95 2.38 16.93
C HIS A 141 -5.42 1.51 18.11
N TYR A 142 -5.85 0.28 17.85
CA TYR A 142 -6.30 -0.66 18.88
C TYR A 142 -5.20 -0.98 19.90
N GLY A 143 -3.99 -1.25 19.41
CA GLY A 143 -2.90 -1.74 20.26
C GLY A 143 -2.13 -0.65 21.01
N LEU A 144 -2.05 0.56 20.45
CA LEU A 144 -1.27 1.66 21.03
C LEU A 144 -2.15 2.77 21.63
N GLY A 145 -3.44 2.78 21.32
CA GLY A 145 -4.35 3.83 21.74
C GLY A 145 -4.00 5.19 21.16
N SER A 146 -4.39 6.23 21.86
CA SER A 146 -4.16 7.61 21.47
C SER A 146 -3.50 8.44 22.56
N LEU A 147 -2.73 9.40 22.11
CA LEU A 147 -2.21 10.50 22.94
C LEU A 147 -3.17 11.70 22.99
N ASN A 148 -4.28 11.66 22.25
CA ASN A 148 -5.22 12.76 22.08
C ASN A 148 -6.66 12.24 22.01
N GLU A 149 -7.54 12.77 22.85
CA GLU A 149 -8.94 12.37 22.92
C GLU A 149 -9.85 13.17 21.96
N ASN A 150 -9.35 14.26 21.38
CA ASN A 150 -10.15 15.20 20.61
C ASN A 150 -9.91 15.15 19.09
N LEU A 151 -8.98 14.32 18.63
CA LEU A 151 -8.65 14.18 17.22
C LEU A 151 -8.69 12.72 16.79
N PRO A 152 -9.08 12.45 15.54
CA PRO A 152 -8.98 11.10 14.98
C PRO A 152 -7.53 10.61 15.05
N GLN A 153 -7.35 9.38 15.44
CA GLN A 153 -6.05 8.78 15.68
C GLN A 153 -5.55 8.02 14.47
N PHE A 154 -6.49 7.48 13.71
CA PHE A 154 -6.22 6.88 12.42
C PHE A 154 -6.88 7.73 11.34
N VAL A 155 -6.07 8.44 10.58
CA VAL A 155 -6.51 9.32 9.50
C VAL A 155 -6.09 8.75 8.18
N VAL A 156 -7.04 8.69 7.24
CA VAL A 156 -6.80 8.27 5.85
C VAL A 156 -6.93 9.48 4.93
N MET A 157 -5.86 9.82 4.25
CA MET A 157 -5.84 10.93 3.29
C MET A 157 -5.86 10.40 1.87
N GLY A 158 -6.72 10.96 1.04
CA GLY A 158 -6.85 10.57 -0.35
C GLY A 158 -8.15 9.85 -0.67
N THR A 159 -8.18 9.26 -1.87
CA THR A 159 -9.32 8.47 -2.35
C THR A 159 -9.15 7.02 -1.93
N PRO A 160 -10.17 6.35 -1.36
CA PRO A 160 -10.11 4.92 -1.08
C PRO A 160 -9.80 4.14 -2.35
N PRO A 161 -9.17 2.97 -2.24
CA PRO A 161 -9.08 2.03 -3.35
C PRO A 161 -10.48 1.74 -3.91
N GLY A 162 -10.57 1.40 -5.20
CA GLY A 162 -11.81 0.91 -5.78
C GLY A 162 -12.25 -0.41 -5.12
N ASP A 163 -13.49 -0.82 -5.34
CA ASP A 163 -14.06 -2.05 -4.74
C ASP A 163 -13.26 -3.30 -5.11
N CYS A 164 -12.68 -3.34 -6.31
CA CYS A 164 -11.76 -4.41 -6.73
C CYS A 164 -10.51 -4.54 -5.83
N CYS A 165 -10.18 -3.51 -5.10
CA CYS A 165 -8.95 -3.37 -4.32
C CYS A 165 -9.24 -3.30 -2.81
N GLY A 166 -10.46 -3.68 -2.42
CA GLY A 166 -10.92 -3.69 -1.03
C GLY A 166 -11.74 -2.49 -0.60
N GLY A 167 -11.86 -1.46 -1.43
CA GLY A 167 -12.70 -0.30 -1.16
C GLY A 167 -12.42 0.34 0.19
N VAL A 168 -13.48 0.63 0.94
CA VAL A 168 -13.39 1.17 2.30
C VAL A 168 -12.81 0.17 3.30
N GLY A 169 -12.94 -1.14 3.04
CA GLY A 169 -12.40 -2.20 3.89
C GLY A 169 -10.87 -2.15 4.05
N ALA A 170 -10.16 -1.49 3.11
CA ALA A 170 -8.73 -1.28 3.24
C ALA A 170 -8.33 -0.40 4.45
N HIS A 171 -9.28 0.29 5.06
CA HIS A 171 -9.06 1.19 6.19
C HIS A 171 -10.06 0.99 7.33
N ASP A 172 -10.76 -0.15 7.33
CA ASP A 172 -11.82 -0.44 8.30
C ASP A 172 -11.25 -1.12 9.56
N GLY A 173 -11.91 -0.86 10.69
CA GLY A 173 -11.69 -1.53 11.97
C GLY A 173 -12.23 -2.96 11.99
N SER A 174 -13.18 -3.29 11.11
CA SER A 174 -13.80 -4.61 11.02
C SER A 174 -14.26 -5.09 12.42
N TYR A 175 -13.86 -6.28 12.84
CA TYR A 175 -14.25 -6.85 14.15
C TYR A 175 -13.63 -6.16 15.38
N LEU A 176 -12.71 -5.22 15.19
CA LEU A 176 -12.22 -4.37 16.30
C LEU A 176 -13.21 -3.26 16.68
N GLY A 177 -14.14 -2.95 15.78
CA GLY A 177 -15.15 -1.92 15.99
C GLY A 177 -14.91 -0.66 15.13
N PRO A 178 -15.98 0.10 14.89
CA PRO A 178 -15.92 1.30 14.04
C PRO A 178 -15.05 2.41 14.61
N GLU A 179 -14.83 2.46 15.90
CA GLU A 179 -13.95 3.42 16.59
C GLU A 179 -12.48 3.25 16.16
N HIS A 180 -12.12 2.08 15.64
CA HIS A 180 -10.78 1.80 15.13
C HIS A 180 -10.67 1.96 13.61
N SER A 181 -11.75 2.36 12.95
CA SER A 181 -11.74 2.64 11.51
C SER A 181 -11.08 3.97 11.18
N GLY A 182 -10.46 4.03 10.01
CA GLY A 182 -9.79 5.23 9.54
C GLY A 182 -10.77 6.37 9.23
N VAL A 183 -10.56 7.53 9.80
CA VAL A 183 -11.31 8.74 9.49
C VAL A 183 -10.77 9.35 8.20
N ARG A 184 -11.63 9.39 7.19
CA ARG A 184 -11.23 9.88 5.88
C ARG A 184 -11.21 11.41 5.83
N MET A 185 -10.08 11.93 5.38
CA MET A 185 -9.91 13.34 5.06
C MET A 185 -9.74 13.53 3.54
N THR A 186 -10.40 14.54 3.02
CA THR A 186 -10.17 14.99 1.64
C THR A 186 -8.97 15.95 1.59
N ILE A 187 -8.25 15.94 0.48
CA ILE A 187 -7.16 16.90 0.23
C ILE A 187 -7.78 18.22 -0.25
N ASN A 188 -8.63 18.79 0.58
CA ASN A 188 -9.26 20.09 0.36
C ASN A 188 -9.17 20.91 1.66
N PRO A 189 -8.32 21.92 1.73
CA PRO A 189 -8.13 22.70 2.96
C PRO A 189 -9.40 23.42 3.44
N ASN A 190 -10.33 23.70 2.54
CA ASN A 190 -11.59 24.36 2.88
C ASN A 190 -12.68 23.41 3.37
N ASN A 191 -12.55 22.10 3.06
CA ASN A 191 -13.48 21.07 3.50
C ASN A 191 -12.73 19.74 3.68
N PRO A 192 -11.89 19.61 4.70
CA PRO A 192 -11.05 18.43 4.91
C PRO A 192 -11.84 17.18 5.29
N LEU A 193 -13.01 17.34 5.90
CA LEU A 193 -13.88 16.25 6.30
C LEU A 193 -15.14 16.25 5.46
N VAL A 194 -15.45 15.14 4.77
CA VAL A 194 -16.63 15.01 3.90
C VAL A 194 -17.93 15.34 4.64
N PHE A 195 -18.02 14.97 5.92
CA PHE A 195 -19.15 15.22 6.80
C PHE A 195 -18.80 16.11 8.00
N GLY A 196 -17.69 16.83 7.93
CA GLY A 196 -17.20 17.67 9.04
C GLY A 196 -18.04 18.92 9.32
N SER A 197 -18.83 19.35 8.34
CA SER A 197 -19.75 20.47 8.48
C SER A 197 -21.18 20.02 8.18
N PRO A 198 -22.15 20.39 9.02
CA PRO A 198 -23.57 20.13 8.75
C PRO A 198 -24.10 20.94 7.57
N GLY A 199 -23.27 21.75 6.92
CA GLY A 199 -23.70 22.74 5.94
C GLY A 199 -24.45 23.90 6.61
N ASN A 200 -25.07 24.74 5.77
CA ASN A 200 -25.81 25.90 6.26
C ASN A 200 -27.20 25.60 6.84
N LYS A 201 -27.61 24.31 6.83
CA LYS A 201 -28.97 23.89 7.23
C LYS A 201 -29.09 23.55 8.71
N VAL A 202 -27.99 23.31 9.42
CA VAL A 202 -27.99 22.92 10.83
C VAL A 202 -27.04 23.84 11.60
N SER A 203 -27.55 24.52 12.62
CA SER A 203 -26.74 25.37 13.48
C SER A 203 -25.79 24.54 14.35
N ARG A 204 -24.66 25.14 14.78
CA ARG A 204 -23.73 24.48 15.71
C ARG A 204 -24.42 24.07 17.02
N LYS A 205 -25.39 24.86 17.50
CA LYS A 205 -26.16 24.58 18.71
C LYS A 205 -27.06 23.37 18.53
N GLU A 206 -27.72 23.28 17.40
CA GLU A 206 -28.60 22.15 17.05
C GLU A 206 -27.81 20.85 16.88
N ARG A 207 -26.67 20.92 16.23
CA ARG A 207 -25.79 19.75 16.10
C ARG A 207 -25.25 19.27 17.44
N ARG A 208 -24.88 20.19 18.33
CA ARG A 208 -24.45 19.84 19.68
C ARG A 208 -25.56 19.13 20.42
N HIS A 209 -26.77 19.65 20.31
CA HIS A 209 -27.96 19.02 20.92
C HIS A 209 -28.23 17.62 20.35
N GLN A 210 -28.03 17.41 19.03
CA GLN A 210 -28.14 16.08 18.41
C GLN A 210 -27.08 15.10 18.93
N LEU A 211 -25.85 15.57 19.15
CA LEU A 211 -24.77 14.75 19.71
C LEU A 211 -24.99 14.43 21.19
N ASP A 212 -25.59 15.33 21.95
CA ASP A 212 -25.91 15.12 23.37
C ASP A 212 -27.06 14.12 23.57
N LEU A 213 -27.78 13.73 22.52
CA LEU A 213 -28.84 12.72 22.51
C LEU A 213 -28.38 11.30 22.14
N LEU A 214 -27.12 11.15 21.70
CA LEU A 214 -26.50 9.86 21.37
C LEU A 214 -25.71 9.31 22.54
#